data_aa06c3741dcd923729d69ee9dac95388
#
_entry.id   aa06c3741dcd923729d69ee9dac95388
#
_cell.length_a   1.000
_cell.length_b   1.000
_cell.length_c   1.000
_cell.angle_alpha   90.00
_cell.angle_beta   90.00
_cell.angle_gamma   90.00
#
_symmetry.space_group_name_H-M   'P 1'
#
loop_
_entity.id
_entity.type
_entity.pdbx_description
1 polymer ?
#
loop_
_entity_poly.entity_id
_entity_poly.type
_entity_poly.pdbx_seq_one_letter_code
_entity_poly.pdbx_strand_id
1 'polypeptide(L)'
;MLCAISPGYMTSGLQEQYMKQLRRVAPFAYLKTLTRTAGGRPVVAIQLGCGCTKVLVTGTHHANESITGTLLWELLLTYCRAISRGDTFGGKSARALYRNSMLYCVPLVNPDGADLAAGAIPETSPEYVQAAAIAAGFPQIPFPDGWKANLRGVDLNLNYPASWDLAKQIKAGLGFDRAAPRDFPGNQPLDQRETAALAAYTACIRPDILLAYHTQGRVIYPGGRDIDPPGAKNLAEKFSEASGYAVEEVPQEASNAGFKDWFLRRFHRLGFTIEAGLGENPLPLPQLLRENEPLLAAALAD
;
A
#
# COMPACT_ATOMS: atom_id res chain seq x y z
N MET A 1 -6.99 -9.09 -28.40
CA MET A 1 -6.20 -10.11 -27.69
C MET A 1 -6.21 -9.70 -26.22
N LEU A 2 -6.74 -10.51 -25.29
CA LEU A 2 -6.59 -10.24 -23.86
C LEU A 2 -5.10 -10.44 -23.55
N CYS A 3 -4.41 -9.38 -23.17
CA CYS A 3 -3.04 -9.49 -22.66
C CYS A 3 -3.08 -10.45 -21.46
N ALA A 4 -2.20 -11.43 -21.44
CA ALA A 4 -2.12 -12.34 -20.31
C ALA A 4 -1.64 -11.54 -19.09
N ILE A 5 -2.51 -11.40 -18.07
CA ILE A 5 -2.15 -10.76 -16.80
C ILE A 5 -0.96 -11.53 -16.21
N SER A 6 0.13 -10.83 -15.92
CA SER A 6 1.31 -11.45 -15.33
C SER A 6 0.95 -12.08 -13.97
N PRO A 7 1.29 -13.36 -13.74
CA PRO A 7 1.00 -14.01 -12.47
C PRO A 7 1.64 -13.26 -11.30
N GLY A 8 0.86 -13.00 -10.26
CA GLY A 8 1.31 -12.33 -9.04
C GLY A 8 0.94 -10.86 -8.91
N TYR A 9 0.57 -10.17 -9.99
CA TYR A 9 0.12 -8.78 -9.91
C TYR A 9 -1.33 -8.68 -9.44
N MET A 10 -1.60 -7.74 -8.51
CA MET A 10 -2.96 -7.39 -8.11
C MET A 10 -3.63 -6.57 -9.21
N THR A 11 -4.88 -6.92 -9.48
CA THR A 11 -5.78 -6.14 -10.33
C THR A 11 -7.10 -5.90 -9.59
N SER A 12 -7.90 -4.95 -10.07
CA SER A 12 -9.26 -4.72 -9.55
C SER A 12 -10.16 -5.97 -9.69
N GLY A 13 -10.01 -6.71 -10.79
CA GLY A 13 -10.74 -7.96 -11.02
C GLY A 13 -10.30 -9.07 -10.05
N LEU A 14 -9.01 -9.19 -9.75
CA LEU A 14 -8.51 -10.14 -8.76
C LEU A 14 -8.97 -9.73 -7.35
N GLN A 15 -8.96 -8.43 -7.02
CA GLN A 15 -9.50 -7.93 -5.75
C GLN A 15 -10.96 -8.32 -5.55
N GLU A 16 -11.80 -8.28 -6.58
CA GLU A 16 -13.19 -8.73 -6.48
C GLU A 16 -13.30 -10.23 -6.14
N GLN A 17 -12.40 -11.06 -6.67
CA GLN A 17 -12.35 -12.49 -6.33
C GLN A 17 -11.95 -12.68 -4.86
N TYR A 18 -10.94 -11.95 -4.37
CA TYR A 18 -10.55 -11.97 -2.97
C TYR A 18 -11.69 -11.50 -2.04
N MET A 19 -12.42 -10.46 -2.40
CA MET A 19 -13.59 -10.00 -1.64
C MET A 19 -14.67 -11.07 -1.54
N LYS A 20 -14.97 -11.79 -2.65
CA LYS A 20 -15.92 -12.92 -2.65
C LYS A 20 -15.42 -14.05 -1.77
N GLN A 21 -14.14 -14.38 -1.81
CA GLN A 21 -13.53 -15.41 -0.97
C GLN A 21 -13.57 -15.00 0.52
N LEU A 22 -13.21 -13.76 0.85
CA LEU A 22 -13.24 -13.26 2.23
C LEU A 22 -14.64 -13.39 2.85
N ARG A 23 -15.70 -13.01 2.13
CA ARG A 23 -17.08 -13.14 2.60
C ARG A 23 -17.48 -14.58 2.94
N ARG A 24 -16.88 -15.58 2.26
CA ARG A 24 -17.14 -17.00 2.53
C ARG A 24 -16.38 -17.52 3.75
N VAL A 25 -15.11 -17.12 3.91
CA VAL A 25 -14.24 -17.65 4.96
C VAL A 25 -14.28 -16.84 6.26
N ALA A 26 -14.69 -15.58 6.19
CA ALA A 26 -14.69 -14.64 7.31
C ALA A 26 -15.91 -13.70 7.28
N PRO A 27 -17.13 -14.22 7.52
CA PRO A 27 -18.33 -13.37 7.58
C PRO A 27 -18.30 -12.33 8.70
N PHE A 28 -17.35 -12.45 9.63
CA PHE A 28 -17.09 -11.51 10.70
C PHE A 28 -16.14 -10.34 10.30
N ALA A 29 -15.56 -10.38 9.09
CA ALA A 29 -14.79 -9.27 8.56
C ALA A 29 -15.73 -8.23 7.94
N TYR A 30 -15.49 -6.95 8.25
CA TYR A 30 -16.26 -5.85 7.68
C TYR A 30 -15.53 -5.26 6.47
N LEU A 31 -16.25 -5.13 5.33
CA LEU A 31 -15.75 -4.50 4.11
C LEU A 31 -16.46 -3.18 3.87
N LYS A 32 -15.68 -2.15 3.51
CA LYS A 32 -16.17 -0.81 3.16
C LYS A 32 -15.49 -0.32 1.90
N THR A 33 -16.27 0.15 0.92
CA THR A 33 -15.73 0.95 -0.19
C THR A 33 -15.49 2.37 0.31
N LEU A 34 -14.24 2.83 0.26
CA LEU A 34 -13.85 4.18 0.66
C LEU A 34 -14.22 5.20 -0.42
N THR A 35 -13.90 4.87 -1.67
CA THR A 35 -14.20 5.69 -2.85
C THR A 35 -14.20 4.83 -4.11
N ARG A 36 -14.58 5.45 -5.23
CA ARG A 36 -14.31 4.95 -6.57
C ARG A 36 -13.35 5.90 -7.28
N THR A 37 -12.36 5.32 -7.95
CA THR A 37 -11.34 6.03 -8.72
C THR A 37 -11.92 6.75 -9.93
N ALA A 38 -11.08 7.40 -10.73
CA ALA A 38 -11.48 8.00 -11.99
C ALA A 38 -12.00 6.97 -13.00
N GLY A 39 -11.41 5.76 -13.03
CA GLY A 39 -11.85 4.61 -13.83
C GLY A 39 -13.03 3.84 -13.23
N GLY A 40 -13.63 4.33 -12.12
CA GLY A 40 -14.78 3.71 -11.45
C GLY A 40 -14.48 2.51 -10.55
N ARG A 41 -13.21 2.13 -10.40
CA ARG A 41 -12.75 0.98 -9.61
C ARG A 41 -12.79 1.28 -8.11
N PRO A 42 -13.24 0.34 -7.25
CA PRO A 42 -13.37 0.59 -5.82
C PRO A 42 -12.03 0.52 -5.10
N VAL A 43 -11.76 1.50 -4.24
CA VAL A 43 -10.78 1.41 -3.16
C VAL A 43 -11.48 0.86 -1.93
N VAL A 44 -11.05 -0.31 -1.45
CA VAL A 44 -11.74 -1.07 -0.41
C VAL A 44 -10.92 -1.13 0.86
N ALA A 45 -11.55 -0.90 2.00
CA ALA A 45 -11.01 -1.15 3.33
C ALA A 45 -11.66 -2.39 3.94
N ILE A 46 -10.85 -3.20 4.60
CA ILE A 46 -11.26 -4.36 5.38
C ILE A 46 -10.95 -4.08 6.86
N GLN A 47 -11.89 -4.41 7.74
CA GLN A 47 -11.73 -4.32 9.17
C GLN A 47 -11.89 -5.69 9.81
N LEU A 48 -10.96 -6.06 10.69
CA LEU A 48 -10.90 -7.38 11.31
C LEU A 48 -10.32 -7.26 12.72
N GLY A 49 -11.02 -7.77 13.72
CA GLY A 49 -10.61 -7.70 15.12
C GLY A 49 -11.61 -6.96 16.00
N CYS A 50 -11.37 -6.96 17.31
CA CYS A 50 -12.21 -6.29 18.30
C CYS A 50 -11.40 -5.68 19.48
N GLY A 51 -10.07 -5.63 19.35
CA GLY A 51 -9.20 -5.07 20.36
C GLY A 51 -9.02 -3.56 20.27
N CYS A 52 -8.22 -3.03 21.19
CA CYS A 52 -8.01 -1.58 21.31
C CYS A 52 -6.86 -1.07 20.44
N THR A 53 -5.79 -1.85 20.25
CA THR A 53 -4.66 -1.45 19.40
C THR A 53 -5.07 -1.48 17.93
N LYS A 54 -5.04 -0.34 17.27
CA LYS A 54 -5.48 -0.18 15.89
C LYS A 54 -4.29 -0.19 14.94
N VAL A 55 -4.24 -1.18 14.07
CA VAL A 55 -3.18 -1.33 13.05
C VAL A 55 -3.78 -1.07 11.68
N LEU A 56 -3.25 -0.07 10.96
CA LEU A 56 -3.60 0.18 9.55
C LEU A 56 -2.48 -0.35 8.65
N VAL A 57 -2.87 -1.15 7.66
CA VAL A 57 -1.96 -1.69 6.66
C VAL A 57 -2.43 -1.26 5.28
N THR A 58 -1.54 -0.70 4.46
CA THR A 58 -1.85 -0.27 3.10
C THR A 58 -0.88 -0.85 2.10
N GLY A 59 -1.33 -1.16 0.89
CA GLY A 59 -0.50 -1.62 -0.23
C GLY A 59 -0.90 -0.95 -1.53
N THR A 60 -0.04 -1.07 -2.53
CA THR A 60 -0.29 -0.61 -3.90
C THR A 60 -0.65 0.87 -3.99
N HIS A 61 0.13 1.75 -3.35
CA HIS A 61 0.14 3.17 -3.70
C HIS A 61 0.75 3.36 -5.09
N HIS A 62 1.86 2.67 -5.37
CA HIS A 62 2.47 2.61 -6.69
C HIS A 62 1.89 1.46 -7.50
N ALA A 63 1.53 1.75 -8.73
CA ALA A 63 0.84 0.83 -9.63
C ALA A 63 1.66 -0.43 -9.93
N ASN A 64 2.94 -0.28 -10.28
CA ASN A 64 3.84 -1.38 -10.60
C ASN A 64 4.31 -2.21 -9.38
N GLU A 65 3.95 -1.78 -8.16
CA GLU A 65 4.20 -2.50 -6.92
C GLU A 65 2.96 -3.30 -6.45
N SER A 66 2.07 -3.67 -7.38
CA SER A 66 0.77 -4.26 -7.07
C SER A 66 0.83 -5.64 -6.40
N ILE A 67 1.99 -6.30 -6.42
CA ILE A 67 2.27 -7.51 -5.63
C ILE A 67 2.05 -7.29 -4.12
N THR A 68 2.22 -6.06 -3.61
CA THR A 68 1.92 -5.71 -2.23
C THR A 68 0.43 -5.89 -1.92
N GLY A 69 -0.45 -5.58 -2.85
CA GLY A 69 -1.88 -5.84 -2.72
C GLY A 69 -2.20 -7.33 -2.65
N THR A 70 -1.54 -8.15 -3.49
CA THR A 70 -1.69 -9.62 -3.45
C THR A 70 -1.19 -10.18 -2.11
N LEU A 71 -0.03 -9.72 -1.65
CA LEU A 71 0.53 -10.09 -0.35
C LEU A 71 -0.47 -9.80 0.79
N LEU A 72 -1.00 -8.59 0.85
CA LEU A 72 -1.92 -8.20 1.92
C LEU A 72 -3.24 -8.98 1.88
N TRP A 73 -3.78 -9.29 0.71
CA TRP A 73 -4.96 -10.14 0.59
C TRP A 73 -4.72 -11.57 1.06
N GLU A 74 -3.58 -12.17 0.70
CA GLU A 74 -3.25 -13.53 1.15
C GLU A 74 -2.98 -13.59 2.65
N LEU A 75 -2.25 -12.60 3.22
CA LEU A 75 -2.05 -12.48 4.66
C LEU A 75 -3.40 -12.36 5.39
N LEU A 76 -4.31 -11.52 4.88
CA LEU A 76 -5.63 -11.33 5.46
C LEU A 76 -6.44 -12.64 5.46
N LEU A 77 -6.47 -13.37 4.32
CA LEU A 77 -7.19 -14.64 4.22
C LEU A 77 -6.57 -15.73 5.11
N THR A 78 -5.23 -15.78 5.19
CA THR A 78 -4.52 -16.71 6.07
C THR A 78 -4.87 -16.43 7.53
N TYR A 79 -4.84 -15.16 7.94
CA TYR A 79 -5.23 -14.74 9.28
C TYR A 79 -6.69 -15.09 9.59
N CYS A 80 -7.62 -14.83 8.68
CA CYS A 80 -9.03 -15.19 8.86
C CYS A 80 -9.25 -16.71 9.03
N ARG A 81 -8.54 -17.52 8.24
CA ARG A 81 -8.58 -18.99 8.37
C ARG A 81 -8.03 -19.45 9.72
N ALA A 82 -6.91 -18.85 10.15
CA ALA A 82 -6.30 -19.17 11.45
C ALA A 82 -7.24 -18.81 12.62
N ILE A 83 -7.92 -17.64 12.57
CA ILE A 83 -8.94 -17.27 13.57
C ILE A 83 -10.05 -18.32 13.65
N SER A 84 -10.62 -18.71 12.50
CA SER A 84 -11.72 -19.65 12.42
C SER A 84 -11.35 -21.02 12.99
N ARG A 85 -10.16 -21.51 12.68
CA ARG A 85 -9.65 -22.81 13.13
C ARG A 85 -9.09 -22.80 14.55
N GLY A 86 -8.69 -21.64 15.06
CA GLY A 86 -7.95 -21.51 16.33
C GLY A 86 -6.46 -21.80 16.20
N ASP A 87 -5.94 -21.68 14.98
CA ASP A 87 -4.53 -21.88 14.66
C ASP A 87 -3.68 -20.65 15.02
N THR A 88 -2.38 -20.74 14.77
CA THR A 88 -1.45 -19.61 14.88
C THR A 88 -1.39 -18.82 13.57
N PHE A 89 -1.02 -17.54 13.69
CA PHE A 89 -0.66 -16.65 12.60
C PHE A 89 0.66 -15.98 12.96
N GLY A 90 1.69 -16.15 12.16
CA GLY A 90 3.04 -15.68 12.45
C GLY A 90 3.58 -16.16 13.80
N GLY A 91 3.27 -17.41 14.19
CA GLY A 91 3.68 -18.02 15.44
C GLY A 91 2.88 -17.60 16.68
N LYS A 92 1.86 -16.71 16.54
CA LYS A 92 1.03 -16.21 17.63
C LYS A 92 -0.40 -16.73 17.51
N SER A 93 -1.13 -16.90 18.63
CA SER A 93 -2.53 -17.31 18.61
C SER A 93 -3.38 -16.30 17.82
N ALA A 94 -3.92 -16.71 16.66
CA ALA A 94 -4.73 -15.84 15.81
C ALA A 94 -5.96 -15.26 16.55
N ARG A 95 -6.59 -16.06 17.43
CA ARG A 95 -7.72 -15.59 18.25
C ARG A 95 -7.31 -14.59 19.32
N ALA A 96 -6.09 -14.69 19.85
CA ALA A 96 -5.57 -13.69 20.79
C ALA A 96 -5.31 -12.37 20.07
N LEU A 97 -4.64 -12.40 18.91
CA LEU A 97 -4.43 -11.21 18.07
C LEU A 97 -5.76 -10.53 17.72
N TYR A 98 -6.77 -11.31 17.29
CA TYR A 98 -8.11 -10.80 16.97
C TYR A 98 -8.78 -10.07 18.15
N ARG A 99 -8.63 -10.59 19.37
CA ARG A 99 -9.21 -9.97 20.57
C ARG A 99 -8.45 -8.74 21.05
N ASN A 100 -7.15 -8.70 20.82
CA ASN A 100 -6.28 -7.65 21.37
C ASN A 100 -6.12 -6.47 20.42
N SER A 101 -6.26 -6.69 19.11
CA SER A 101 -6.06 -5.65 18.10
C SER A 101 -7.25 -5.51 17.14
N MET A 102 -7.23 -4.40 16.41
CA MET A 102 -8.14 -4.11 15.30
C MET A 102 -7.30 -3.84 14.06
N LEU A 103 -7.30 -4.78 13.13
CA LEU A 103 -6.65 -4.64 11.84
C LEU A 103 -7.57 -3.89 10.86
N TYR A 104 -7.04 -2.82 10.27
CA TYR A 104 -7.58 -2.14 9.11
C TYR A 104 -6.65 -2.39 7.94
N CYS A 105 -7.16 -2.87 6.82
CA CYS A 105 -6.35 -3.19 5.64
C CYS A 105 -6.93 -2.54 4.39
N VAL A 106 -6.09 -1.82 3.64
CA VAL A 106 -6.42 -1.26 2.32
C VAL A 106 -5.41 -1.81 1.32
N PRO A 107 -5.66 -3.01 0.76
CA PRO A 107 -4.65 -3.72 -0.03
C PRO A 107 -4.32 -3.06 -1.37
N LEU A 108 -5.28 -2.34 -1.96
CA LEU A 108 -5.18 -1.78 -3.30
C LEU A 108 -5.64 -0.32 -3.28
N VAL A 109 -4.70 0.58 -2.99
CA VAL A 109 -4.96 2.03 -2.94
C VAL A 109 -5.12 2.61 -4.35
N ASN A 110 -4.38 2.10 -5.32
CA ASN A 110 -4.33 2.55 -6.72
C ASN A 110 -4.83 1.46 -7.69
N PRO A 111 -6.13 1.12 -7.69
CA PRO A 111 -6.64 0.05 -8.56
C PRO A 111 -6.56 0.39 -10.06
N ASP A 112 -6.72 1.66 -10.43
CA ASP A 112 -6.63 2.09 -11.82
C ASP A 112 -5.20 1.92 -12.37
N GLY A 113 -4.21 2.40 -11.63
CA GLY A 113 -2.81 2.27 -12.03
C GLY A 113 -2.36 0.81 -12.03
N ALA A 114 -2.78 0.02 -11.03
CA ALA A 114 -2.47 -1.40 -10.96
C ALA A 114 -3.01 -2.18 -12.17
N ASP A 115 -4.26 -1.90 -12.58
CA ASP A 115 -4.83 -2.52 -13.79
C ASP A 115 -4.06 -2.12 -15.05
N LEU A 116 -3.59 -0.88 -15.15
CA LEU A 116 -2.76 -0.42 -16.26
C LEU A 116 -1.41 -1.15 -16.29
N ALA A 117 -0.67 -1.13 -15.17
CA ALA A 117 0.65 -1.74 -15.07
C ALA A 117 0.61 -3.27 -15.24
N ALA A 118 -0.48 -3.92 -14.84
CA ALA A 118 -0.69 -5.36 -15.02
C ALA A 118 -1.21 -5.74 -16.44
N GLY A 119 -1.42 -4.78 -17.35
CA GLY A 119 -1.96 -5.05 -18.67
C GLY A 119 -3.45 -5.45 -18.68
N ALA A 120 -4.19 -5.15 -17.62
CA ALA A 120 -5.62 -5.48 -17.51
C ALA A 120 -6.52 -4.45 -18.21
N ILE A 121 -5.99 -3.30 -18.60
CA ILE A 121 -6.70 -2.27 -19.37
C ILE A 121 -6.44 -2.49 -20.87
N PRO A 122 -7.47 -2.68 -21.70
CA PRO A 122 -7.27 -2.84 -23.15
C PRO A 122 -6.59 -1.62 -23.80
N GLU A 123 -5.63 -1.85 -24.68
CA GLU A 123 -4.87 -0.79 -25.35
C GLU A 123 -5.75 0.16 -26.18
N THR A 124 -6.90 -0.32 -26.63
CA THR A 124 -7.89 0.47 -27.40
C THR A 124 -8.81 1.30 -26.51
N SER A 125 -8.73 1.16 -25.18
CA SER A 125 -9.60 1.91 -24.27
C SER A 125 -9.15 3.37 -24.13
N PRO A 126 -10.09 4.31 -23.90
CA PRO A 126 -9.74 5.70 -23.64
C PRO A 126 -8.77 5.89 -22.47
N GLU A 127 -8.87 5.04 -21.44
CA GLU A 127 -7.99 5.05 -20.26
C GLU A 127 -6.54 4.74 -20.64
N TYR A 128 -6.31 3.68 -21.44
CA TYR A 128 -4.98 3.32 -21.91
C TYR A 128 -4.40 4.38 -22.84
N VAL A 129 -5.20 4.85 -23.81
CA VAL A 129 -4.78 5.90 -24.76
C VAL A 129 -4.35 7.18 -24.03
N GLN A 130 -5.08 7.58 -22.99
CA GLN A 130 -4.70 8.73 -22.15
C GLN A 130 -3.38 8.46 -21.41
N ALA A 131 -3.21 7.30 -20.79
CA ALA A 131 -1.98 6.95 -20.09
C ALA A 131 -0.78 6.87 -21.06
N ALA A 132 -0.95 6.28 -22.25
CA ALA A 132 0.08 6.21 -23.26
C ALA A 132 0.49 7.62 -23.77
N ALA A 133 -0.46 8.54 -23.90
CA ALA A 133 -0.17 9.93 -24.28
C ALA A 133 0.66 10.66 -23.19
N ILE A 134 0.39 10.41 -21.91
CA ILE A 134 1.22 10.90 -20.80
C ILE A 134 2.63 10.28 -20.89
N ALA A 135 2.71 8.95 -21.04
CA ALA A 135 3.97 8.22 -21.10
C ALA A 135 4.87 8.66 -22.27
N ALA A 136 4.30 9.03 -23.39
CA ALA A 136 5.03 9.57 -24.56
C ALA A 136 5.85 10.82 -24.25
N GLY A 137 5.48 11.58 -23.22
CA GLY A 137 6.25 12.72 -22.72
C GLY A 137 7.46 12.33 -21.85
N PHE A 138 7.64 11.04 -21.53
CA PHE A 138 8.67 10.51 -20.65
C PHE A 138 9.26 9.20 -21.19
N PRO A 139 9.90 9.23 -22.39
CA PRO A 139 10.32 8.03 -23.11
C PRO A 139 11.40 7.20 -22.37
N GLN A 140 12.05 7.77 -21.36
CA GLN A 140 13.02 7.10 -20.49
C GLN A 140 12.35 6.16 -19.47
N ILE A 141 11.02 6.25 -19.27
CA ILE A 141 10.27 5.40 -18.34
C ILE A 141 9.54 4.33 -19.15
N PRO A 142 9.85 3.02 -18.94
CA PRO A 142 9.16 1.95 -19.65
C PRO A 142 7.64 1.99 -19.42
N PHE A 143 6.86 1.85 -20.48
CA PHE A 143 5.40 1.84 -20.40
C PHE A 143 4.85 0.48 -20.87
N PRO A 144 3.93 -0.15 -20.10
CA PRO A 144 3.38 0.29 -18.80
C PRO A 144 4.22 -0.12 -17.58
N ASP A 145 5.30 -0.87 -17.68
CA ASP A 145 6.04 -1.50 -16.58
C ASP A 145 6.60 -0.51 -15.54
N GLY A 146 7.01 0.68 -16.01
CA GLY A 146 7.50 1.76 -15.15
C GLY A 146 6.43 2.66 -14.55
N TRP A 147 5.14 2.37 -14.80
CA TRP A 147 4.03 3.20 -14.36
C TRP A 147 3.76 3.05 -12.87
N LYS A 148 4.03 4.09 -12.06
CA LYS A 148 3.75 4.17 -10.62
C LYS A 148 2.48 4.95 -10.29
N ALA A 149 2.10 5.88 -11.16
CA ALA A 149 1.01 6.82 -10.96
C ALA A 149 -0.39 6.18 -11.02
N ASN A 150 -1.42 6.96 -10.70
CA ASN A 150 -2.79 6.62 -11.09
C ASN A 150 -3.04 6.95 -12.58
N LEU A 151 -4.26 6.70 -13.10
CA LEU A 151 -4.58 6.99 -14.52
C LEU A 151 -4.50 8.47 -14.89
N ARG A 152 -4.45 9.39 -13.93
CA ARG A 152 -4.27 10.81 -14.17
C ARG A 152 -2.80 11.24 -14.20
N GLY A 153 -1.88 10.28 -14.09
CA GLY A 153 -0.45 10.55 -14.03
C GLY A 153 -0.01 11.22 -12.74
N VAL A 154 -0.70 10.98 -11.62
CA VAL A 154 -0.33 11.47 -10.30
C VAL A 154 0.24 10.33 -9.46
N ASP A 155 1.43 10.52 -8.91
CA ASP A 155 2.04 9.62 -7.94
C ASP A 155 1.31 9.78 -6.59
N LEU A 156 0.49 8.79 -6.25
CA LEU A 156 -0.35 8.86 -5.06
C LEU A 156 0.44 8.96 -3.75
N ASN A 157 1.67 8.41 -3.72
CA ASN A 157 2.53 8.51 -2.52
C ASN A 157 3.31 9.84 -2.44
N LEU A 158 3.00 10.79 -3.31
CA LEU A 158 3.47 12.18 -3.26
C LEU A 158 2.31 13.19 -3.14
N ASN A 159 1.08 12.72 -2.90
CA ASN A 159 -0.12 13.56 -2.94
C ASN A 159 -0.71 13.86 -1.55
N TYR A 160 0.07 13.67 -0.46
CA TYR A 160 -0.37 13.96 0.91
C TYR A 160 0.20 15.30 1.42
N PRO A 161 -0.51 16.02 2.34
CA PRO A 161 -0.08 17.31 2.89
C PRO A 161 1.01 17.15 3.96
N ALA A 162 2.18 16.70 3.54
CA ALA A 162 3.39 16.54 4.36
C ALA A 162 4.58 17.15 3.63
N SER A 163 4.82 18.43 3.81
CA SER A 163 5.82 19.21 3.03
C SER A 163 5.60 19.08 1.51
N TRP A 164 4.34 19.08 1.09
CA TRP A 164 3.95 18.84 -0.30
C TRP A 164 4.53 19.87 -1.28
N ASP A 165 4.56 21.16 -0.89
CA ASP A 165 5.15 22.23 -1.73
C ASP A 165 6.64 21.98 -2.01
N LEU A 166 7.37 21.48 -1.00
CA LEU A 166 8.77 21.11 -1.15
C LEU A 166 8.92 19.90 -2.10
N ALA A 167 8.10 18.87 -1.93
CA ALA A 167 8.08 17.72 -2.84
C ALA A 167 7.81 18.16 -4.28
N LYS A 168 6.84 19.04 -4.48
CA LYS A 168 6.49 19.60 -5.79
C LYS A 168 7.66 20.34 -6.44
N GLN A 169 8.34 21.18 -5.67
CA GLN A 169 9.51 21.91 -6.17
C GLN A 169 10.65 20.96 -6.56
N ILE A 170 10.96 19.97 -5.71
CA ILE A 170 12.01 18.98 -5.99
C ILE A 170 11.67 18.20 -7.26
N LYS A 171 10.43 17.68 -7.37
CA LYS A 171 10.02 16.86 -8.50
C LYS A 171 9.92 17.66 -9.80
N ALA A 172 9.48 18.93 -9.74
CA ALA A 172 9.51 19.82 -10.89
C ALA A 172 10.92 20.08 -11.39
N GLY A 173 11.89 20.26 -10.48
CA GLY A 173 13.32 20.40 -10.82
C GLY A 173 13.91 19.15 -11.50
N LEU A 174 13.28 17.97 -11.31
CA LEU A 174 13.64 16.72 -11.97
C LEU A 174 12.85 16.47 -13.28
N GLY A 175 11.98 17.42 -13.70
CA GLY A 175 11.19 17.33 -14.91
C GLY A 175 9.79 16.74 -14.73
N PHE A 176 9.34 16.51 -13.49
CA PHE A 176 8.01 16.00 -13.16
C PHE A 176 7.07 17.13 -12.70
N ASP A 177 6.88 18.15 -13.56
CA ASP A 177 6.06 19.34 -13.32
C ASP A 177 4.61 19.20 -13.81
N ARG A 178 4.30 18.12 -14.50
CA ARG A 178 3.00 17.78 -15.09
C ARG A 178 2.70 16.29 -14.92
N ALA A 179 1.48 15.89 -15.32
CA ALA A 179 1.09 14.47 -15.31
C ALA A 179 2.17 13.59 -15.93
N ALA A 180 2.60 12.56 -15.18
CA ALA A 180 3.73 11.71 -15.53
C ALA A 180 3.46 10.25 -15.11
N PRO A 181 4.21 9.27 -15.64
CA PRO A 181 4.14 7.88 -15.20
C PRO A 181 4.48 7.68 -13.73
N ARG A 182 5.24 8.60 -13.13
CA ARG A 182 5.68 8.60 -11.74
C ARG A 182 6.11 10.01 -11.30
N ASP A 183 6.33 10.20 -10.03
CA ASP A 183 6.98 11.38 -9.46
C ASP A 183 6.23 12.72 -9.59
N PHE A 184 5.05 12.78 -10.21
CA PHE A 184 4.23 13.98 -10.25
C PHE A 184 3.28 14.01 -9.04
N PRO A 185 3.39 15.01 -8.13
CA PRO A 185 2.63 15.06 -6.87
C PRO A 185 1.18 15.56 -7.02
N GLY A 186 0.71 15.82 -8.24
CA GLY A 186 -0.57 16.45 -8.49
C GLY A 186 -0.50 17.98 -8.51
N ASN A 187 -1.66 18.63 -8.59
CA ASN A 187 -1.75 20.09 -8.61
C ASN A 187 -1.87 20.70 -7.20
N GLN A 188 -2.47 19.96 -6.27
CA GLN A 188 -2.58 20.29 -4.84
C GLN A 188 -2.61 19.00 -4.02
N PRO A 189 -2.30 19.04 -2.72
CA PRO A 189 -2.37 17.85 -1.89
C PRO A 189 -3.80 17.35 -1.78
N LEU A 190 -3.97 16.01 -1.78
CA LEU A 190 -5.25 15.32 -1.71
C LEU A 190 -6.22 15.66 -2.86
N ASP A 191 -5.70 16.04 -4.04
CA ASP A 191 -6.53 16.31 -5.22
C ASP A 191 -6.97 15.01 -5.94
N GLN A 192 -6.44 13.86 -5.52
CA GLN A 192 -6.87 12.56 -6.02
C GLN A 192 -7.89 11.92 -5.09
N ARG A 193 -8.91 11.25 -5.68
CA ARG A 193 -9.99 10.60 -4.91
C ARG A 193 -9.46 9.54 -3.96
N GLU A 194 -8.45 8.81 -4.39
CA GLU A 194 -7.78 7.73 -3.66
C GLU A 194 -7.12 8.26 -2.38
N THR A 195 -6.29 9.28 -2.51
CA THR A 195 -5.55 9.88 -1.39
C THR A 195 -6.48 10.63 -0.43
N ALA A 196 -7.46 11.39 -0.96
CA ALA A 196 -8.45 12.09 -0.16
C ALA A 196 -9.30 11.12 0.68
N ALA A 197 -9.75 10.02 0.07
CA ALA A 197 -10.56 9.02 0.76
C ALA A 197 -9.75 8.24 1.81
N LEU A 198 -8.51 7.86 1.49
CA LEU A 198 -7.64 7.17 2.45
C LEU A 198 -7.26 8.07 3.62
N ALA A 199 -6.95 9.35 3.36
CA ALA A 199 -6.67 10.32 4.41
C ALA A 199 -7.88 10.55 5.34
N ALA A 200 -9.08 10.72 4.78
CA ALA A 200 -10.30 10.85 5.54
C ALA A 200 -10.62 9.59 6.38
N TYR A 201 -10.43 8.41 5.79
CA TYR A 201 -10.60 7.14 6.49
C TYR A 201 -9.62 6.99 7.65
N THR A 202 -8.33 7.27 7.41
CA THR A 202 -7.28 7.24 8.43
C THR A 202 -7.58 8.20 9.58
N ALA A 203 -8.05 9.42 9.26
CA ALA A 203 -8.46 10.41 10.26
C ALA A 203 -9.67 9.95 11.09
N CYS A 204 -10.58 9.17 10.50
CA CYS A 204 -11.73 8.60 11.19
C CYS A 204 -11.33 7.47 12.15
N ILE A 205 -10.52 6.50 11.69
CA ILE A 205 -10.13 5.34 12.50
C ILE A 205 -9.03 5.65 13.52
N ARG A 206 -8.14 6.62 13.21
CA ARG A 206 -7.01 7.05 14.05
C ARG A 206 -6.15 5.86 14.51
N PRO A 207 -5.48 5.16 13.58
CA PRO A 207 -4.70 3.97 13.93
C PRO A 207 -3.51 4.31 14.83
N ASP A 208 -3.10 3.38 15.69
CA ASP A 208 -1.93 3.51 16.55
C ASP A 208 -0.64 3.19 15.79
N ILE A 209 -0.73 2.21 14.86
CA ILE A 209 0.37 1.74 14.03
C ILE A 209 -0.06 1.78 12.56
N LEU A 210 0.82 2.32 11.71
CA LEU A 210 0.70 2.28 10.24
C LEU A 210 1.83 1.45 9.64
N LEU A 211 1.48 0.47 8.78
CA LEU A 211 2.40 -0.21 7.88
C LEU A 211 2.04 0.13 6.43
N ALA A 212 2.86 0.94 5.77
CA ALA A 212 2.73 1.27 4.36
C ALA A 212 3.63 0.34 3.54
N TYR A 213 3.03 -0.63 2.83
CA TYR A 213 3.77 -1.60 2.03
C TYR A 213 4.12 -1.06 0.65
N HIS A 214 5.39 -1.18 0.33
CA HIS A 214 6.03 -0.91 -0.95
C HIS A 214 6.90 -2.09 -1.39
N THR A 215 7.50 -2.02 -2.55
CA THR A 215 8.57 -2.89 -3.03
C THR A 215 9.65 -2.04 -3.70
N GLN A 216 10.91 -2.42 -3.56
CA GLN A 216 11.48 -3.56 -2.91
C GLN A 216 12.80 -3.18 -2.21
N GLY A 217 13.25 -4.00 -1.26
CA GLY A 217 14.52 -3.72 -0.57
C GLY A 217 14.79 -4.66 0.60
N ARG A 218 13.75 -5.36 1.12
CA ARG A 218 13.78 -6.06 2.42
C ARG A 218 14.20 -5.13 3.54
N VAL A 219 13.60 -3.92 3.54
CA VAL A 219 13.93 -2.84 4.46
C VAL A 219 12.67 -2.34 5.18
N ILE A 220 12.86 -1.94 6.42
CA ILE A 220 11.87 -1.26 7.26
C ILE A 220 12.38 0.15 7.54
N TYR A 221 11.59 1.15 7.16
CA TYR A 221 11.88 2.55 7.48
C TYR A 221 10.96 3.01 8.62
N PRO A 222 11.44 3.04 9.88
CA PRO A 222 10.68 3.58 11.01
C PRO A 222 10.64 5.10 10.97
N GLY A 223 9.53 5.68 11.43
CA GLY A 223 9.40 7.13 11.56
C GLY A 223 9.56 7.89 10.25
N GLY A 224 9.97 9.13 10.33
CA GLY A 224 10.28 10.04 9.24
C GLY A 224 11.56 10.81 9.55
N ARG A 225 12.08 11.54 8.57
CA ARG A 225 13.37 12.27 8.71
C ARG A 225 13.39 13.23 9.90
N ASP A 226 12.28 13.94 10.13
CA ASP A 226 12.18 14.98 11.17
C ASP A 226 11.23 14.58 12.30
N ILE A 227 10.68 13.36 12.27
CA ILE A 227 9.70 12.86 13.23
C ILE A 227 10.05 11.42 13.57
N ASP A 228 10.49 11.20 14.79
CA ASP A 228 10.75 9.87 15.35
C ASP A 228 9.82 9.65 16.56
N PRO A 229 8.65 9.03 16.36
CA PRO A 229 7.74 8.75 17.46
C PRO A 229 8.38 7.82 18.49
N PRO A 230 8.21 8.06 19.79
CA PRO A 230 8.72 7.18 20.83
C PRO A 230 8.30 5.73 20.61
N GLY A 231 9.26 4.81 20.64
CA GLY A 231 9.03 3.38 20.42
C GLY A 231 9.10 2.91 18.97
N ALA A 232 9.19 3.81 17.98
CA ALA A 232 9.26 3.42 16.57
C ALA A 232 10.46 2.51 16.28
N LYS A 233 11.63 2.86 16.78
CA LYS A 233 12.84 2.06 16.60
C LYS A 233 12.72 0.67 17.24
N ASN A 234 12.24 0.60 18.47
CA ASN A 234 12.08 -0.68 19.19
C ASN A 234 11.07 -1.60 18.46
N LEU A 235 9.99 -1.03 17.92
CA LEU A 235 9.01 -1.82 17.18
C LEU A 235 9.56 -2.23 15.79
N ALA A 236 10.36 -1.39 15.14
CA ALA A 236 11.05 -1.75 13.90
C ALA A 236 12.04 -2.91 14.12
N GLU A 237 12.75 -2.95 15.25
CA GLU A 237 13.64 -4.06 15.61
C GLU A 237 12.84 -5.37 15.78
N LYS A 238 11.68 -5.35 16.45
CA LYS A 238 10.77 -6.52 16.51
C LYS A 238 10.32 -6.97 15.12
N PHE A 239 10.04 -6.03 14.21
CA PHE A 239 9.66 -6.36 12.83
C PHE A 239 10.84 -6.95 12.05
N SER A 240 12.04 -6.43 12.26
CA SER A 240 13.29 -6.94 11.69
C SER A 240 13.56 -8.39 12.12
N GLU A 241 13.46 -8.67 13.42
CA GLU A 241 13.60 -10.03 13.98
C GLU A 241 12.57 -11.00 13.39
N ALA A 242 11.32 -10.52 13.20
CA ALA A 242 10.23 -11.35 12.68
C ALA A 242 10.35 -11.64 11.18
N SER A 243 10.82 -10.68 10.38
CA SER A 243 10.82 -10.75 8.90
C SER A 243 12.18 -11.05 8.30
N GLY A 244 13.27 -10.76 9.04
CA GLY A 244 14.63 -10.74 8.50
C GLY A 244 14.92 -9.52 7.61
N TYR A 245 14.12 -8.45 7.70
CA TYR A 245 14.34 -7.20 6.98
C TYR A 245 15.27 -6.28 7.76
N ALA A 246 16.10 -5.51 7.05
CA ALA A 246 16.96 -4.51 7.67
C ALA A 246 16.13 -3.31 8.17
N VAL A 247 16.58 -2.69 9.25
CA VAL A 247 16.05 -1.38 9.68
C VAL A 247 17.01 -0.31 9.21
N GLU A 248 16.51 0.65 8.42
CA GLU A 248 17.31 1.73 7.84
C GLU A 248 16.63 3.08 8.05
N GLU A 249 17.42 4.15 7.91
CA GLU A 249 16.91 5.52 7.90
C GLU A 249 16.22 5.83 6.57
N VAL A 250 15.18 6.68 6.62
CA VAL A 250 14.43 7.08 5.42
C VAL A 250 15.33 7.87 4.47
N PRO A 251 15.49 7.46 3.20
CA PRO A 251 16.24 8.23 2.21
C PRO A 251 15.69 9.64 2.03
N GLN A 252 16.60 10.60 1.80
CA GLN A 252 16.23 12.02 1.68
C GLN A 252 15.21 12.28 0.56
N GLU A 253 15.33 11.56 -0.54
CA GLU A 253 14.49 11.69 -1.73
C GLU A 253 13.06 11.16 -1.52
N ALA A 254 12.87 10.31 -0.51
CA ALA A 254 11.60 9.67 -0.17
C ALA A 254 10.86 10.31 1.03
N SER A 255 11.33 11.46 1.52
CA SER A 255 10.95 12.01 2.83
C SER A 255 9.84 13.07 2.79
N ASN A 256 9.14 13.26 1.67
CA ASN A 256 8.14 14.33 1.55
C ASN A 256 6.88 13.87 0.82
N ALA A 257 5.74 14.38 1.27
CA ALA A 257 4.41 14.19 0.68
C ALA A 257 3.90 12.73 0.63
N GLY A 258 4.59 11.79 1.27
CA GLY A 258 4.17 10.40 1.38
C GLY A 258 3.03 10.21 2.38
N PHE A 259 2.29 9.08 2.23
CA PHE A 259 1.22 8.72 3.15
C PHE A 259 1.73 8.54 4.59
N LYS A 260 2.84 7.84 4.77
CA LYS A 260 3.49 7.67 6.08
C LYS A 260 3.91 9.01 6.66
N ASP A 261 4.55 9.89 5.87
CA ASP A 261 5.01 11.20 6.34
C ASP A 261 3.85 12.07 6.84
N TRP A 262 2.73 12.06 6.09
CA TRP A 262 1.50 12.74 6.52
C TRP A 262 0.95 12.13 7.80
N PHE A 263 0.91 10.81 7.92
CA PHE A 263 0.43 10.12 9.10
C PHE A 263 1.26 10.50 10.34
N LEU A 264 2.57 10.46 10.23
CA LEU A 264 3.50 10.83 11.30
C LEU A 264 3.28 12.29 11.75
N ARG A 265 3.23 13.24 10.81
CA ARG A 265 3.02 14.67 11.09
C ARG A 265 1.66 14.96 11.70
N ARG A 266 0.61 14.24 11.24
CA ARG A 266 -0.76 14.49 11.64
C ARG A 266 -1.13 13.87 12.99
N PHE A 267 -0.61 12.69 13.28
CA PHE A 267 -1.04 11.90 14.44
C PHE A 267 0.05 11.69 15.49
N HIS A 268 1.32 11.90 15.17
CA HIS A 268 2.48 11.61 16.04
C HIS A 268 2.47 10.19 16.59
N ARG A 269 2.11 9.22 15.73
CA ARG A 269 1.99 7.79 16.04
C ARG A 269 2.97 6.95 15.22
N LEU A 270 3.05 5.66 15.52
CA LEU A 270 4.02 4.74 14.94
C LEU A 270 3.72 4.46 13.45
N GLY A 271 4.59 4.90 12.56
CA GLY A 271 4.45 4.72 11.12
C GLY A 271 5.70 4.12 10.49
N PHE A 272 5.49 3.09 9.65
CA PHE A 272 6.56 2.35 9.00
C PHE A 272 6.32 2.23 7.50
N THR A 273 7.37 2.38 6.70
CA THR A 273 7.37 1.87 5.33
C THR A 273 8.02 0.50 5.33
N ILE A 274 7.37 -0.47 4.69
CA ILE A 274 7.88 -1.83 4.51
C ILE A 274 8.20 -2.02 3.03
N GLU A 275 9.49 -2.04 2.68
CA GLU A 275 9.98 -2.36 1.34
C GLU A 275 10.08 -3.89 1.20
N ALA A 276 8.96 -4.51 0.84
CA ALA A 276 8.81 -5.96 0.87
C ALA A 276 9.59 -6.66 -0.26
N GLY A 277 10.35 -7.68 0.11
CA GLY A 277 11.07 -8.56 -0.82
C GLY A 277 12.25 -7.89 -1.53
N LEU A 278 12.96 -8.71 -2.31
CA LEU A 278 14.07 -8.27 -3.17
C LEU A 278 14.22 -9.30 -4.30
N GLY A 279 14.42 -8.84 -5.54
CA GLY A 279 14.64 -9.70 -6.70
C GLY A 279 14.01 -9.17 -7.98
N GLU A 280 13.70 -10.06 -8.89
CA GLU A 280 13.04 -9.75 -10.17
C GLU A 280 11.52 -9.71 -9.99
N ASN A 281 10.86 -8.71 -10.58
CA ASN A 281 9.40 -8.61 -10.57
C ASN A 281 8.75 -9.56 -11.60
N PRO A 282 7.62 -10.21 -11.28
CA PRO A 282 6.93 -10.16 -9.98
C PRO A 282 7.69 -10.97 -8.91
N LEU A 283 7.82 -10.37 -7.72
CA LEU A 283 8.49 -11.02 -6.59
C LEU A 283 7.78 -12.34 -6.20
N PRO A 284 8.53 -13.36 -5.71
CA PRO A 284 7.95 -14.64 -5.35
C PRO A 284 7.03 -14.55 -4.13
N LEU A 285 5.72 -14.58 -4.35
CA LEU A 285 4.69 -14.46 -3.30
C LEU A 285 4.88 -15.41 -2.11
N PRO A 286 5.27 -16.71 -2.30
CA PRO A 286 5.50 -17.60 -1.15
C PRO A 286 6.63 -17.14 -0.22
N GLN A 287 7.65 -16.46 -0.76
CA GLN A 287 8.72 -15.87 0.04
C GLN A 287 8.19 -14.64 0.80
N LEU A 288 7.49 -13.74 0.10
CA LEU A 288 6.89 -12.56 0.72
C LEU A 288 5.96 -12.94 1.88
N LEU A 289 5.15 -13.98 1.72
CA LEU A 289 4.26 -14.46 2.78
C LEU A 289 5.04 -14.96 4.00
N ARG A 290 6.10 -15.76 3.81
CA ARG A 290 6.92 -16.26 4.93
C ARG A 290 7.61 -15.13 5.71
N GLU A 291 8.03 -14.07 5.02
CA GLU A 291 8.70 -12.92 5.62
C GLU A 291 7.70 -11.98 6.33
N ASN A 292 6.52 -11.79 5.77
CA ASN A 292 5.60 -10.74 6.22
C ASN A 292 4.46 -11.23 7.13
N GLU A 293 4.16 -12.53 7.17
CA GLU A 293 3.19 -13.07 8.15
C GLU A 293 3.65 -12.85 9.59
N PRO A 294 4.91 -13.19 9.98
CA PRO A 294 5.39 -12.90 11.33
C PRO A 294 5.50 -11.40 11.63
N LEU A 295 5.86 -10.56 10.65
CA LEU A 295 5.91 -9.11 10.80
C LEU A 295 4.52 -8.54 11.14
N LEU A 296 3.49 -8.92 10.36
CA LEU A 296 2.12 -8.47 10.62
C LEU A 296 1.60 -8.99 11.97
N ALA A 297 1.92 -10.23 12.33
CA ALA A 297 1.57 -10.77 13.64
C ALA A 297 2.26 -10.03 14.80
N ALA A 298 3.49 -9.55 14.59
CA ALA A 298 4.19 -8.70 15.56
C ALA A 298 3.48 -7.36 15.76
N ALA A 299 3.06 -6.72 14.67
CA ALA A 299 2.31 -5.45 14.74
C ALA A 299 0.94 -5.59 15.43
N LEU A 300 0.26 -6.74 15.25
CA LEU A 300 -1.03 -7.02 15.89
C LEU A 300 -0.91 -7.42 17.37
N ALA A 301 0.30 -7.73 17.84
CA ALA A 301 0.55 -8.16 19.20
C ALA A 301 1.09 -7.04 20.11
N ASP A 302 1.49 -5.90 19.52
CA ASP A 302 2.02 -4.74 20.24
C ASP A 302 0.89 -3.90 20.85
#